data_0219df54eb8c1a7aae468f243c30de85
#
_entry.id   0219df54eb8c1a7aae468f243c30de85
#
_cell.length_a   1.000
_cell.length_b   1.000
_cell.length_c   1.000
_cell.angle_alpha   90.00
_cell.angle_beta   90.00
_cell.angle_gamma   90.00
#
_symmetry.space_group_name_H-M   'P 1'
#
loop_
_entity.id
_entity.type
_entity.pdbx_description
1 polymer ?
#
loop_
_entity_poly.entity_id
_entity_poly.type
_entity_poly.pdbx_seq_one_letter_code
_entity_poly.pdbx_strand_id
1 'polypeptide(L)'
;TLNFKTKLIHISTDEVYGDVLKGRSKEEDSYKPSSPYSASKASSDHLVYSYVRTYNIPAIVTNCSNNYGPRQHPEKLIPKLIFNILNNKELPIYGKGKNSREWIFVDDHCEALIKVSKVGKLGEFYNIGSNYNLDNIAVVKKLLQVAKNKIKTGNKVKIAFVKDRPGHDMRYAIDSKKIKNKLKWKPKTNFLKGLEKTFEWYFNNQKYYSKLNKKDITKRIGIKIW
;
A
#
# COMPACT_ATOMS: atom_id res chain seq x y z
N THR A 1 12.43 7.52 -35.89
CA THR A 1 12.71 7.37 -34.44
C THR A 1 11.86 8.36 -33.67
N LEU A 2 10.93 7.87 -32.84
CA LEU A 2 10.15 8.74 -31.95
C LEU A 2 11.10 9.35 -30.90
N ASN A 3 11.22 10.66 -30.88
CA ASN A 3 12.06 11.36 -29.92
C ASN A 3 11.22 11.69 -28.67
N PHE A 4 11.22 10.78 -27.68
CA PHE A 4 10.49 10.97 -26.44
C PHE A 4 11.28 11.89 -25.49
N LYS A 5 10.83 13.13 -25.35
CA LYS A 5 11.37 14.08 -24.36
C LYS A 5 10.89 13.83 -22.92
N THR A 6 9.79 13.09 -22.75
CA THR A 6 9.13 12.90 -21.45
C THR A 6 9.45 11.53 -20.86
N LYS A 7 9.96 11.50 -19.62
CA LYS A 7 10.21 10.28 -18.87
C LYS A 7 8.93 9.75 -18.24
N LEU A 8 8.65 8.46 -18.41
CA LEU A 8 7.56 7.76 -17.75
C LEU A 8 8.05 7.09 -16.44
N ILE A 9 7.36 7.36 -15.34
CA ILE A 9 7.50 6.57 -14.11
C ILE A 9 6.23 5.74 -13.93
N HIS A 10 6.34 4.44 -14.18
CA HIS A 10 5.23 3.51 -14.02
C HIS A 10 5.15 3.04 -12.57
N ILE A 11 4.01 3.31 -11.91
CA ILE A 11 3.79 2.93 -10.51
C ILE A 11 3.02 1.61 -10.46
N SER A 12 3.70 0.56 -10.00
CA SER A 12 3.16 -0.78 -9.80
C SER A 12 3.01 -1.12 -8.30
N THR A 13 3.01 -2.38 -7.96
CA THR A 13 2.69 -2.90 -6.63
C THR A 13 3.57 -4.10 -6.28
N ASP A 14 3.80 -4.33 -5.00
CA ASP A 14 4.45 -5.54 -4.48
C ASP A 14 3.61 -6.82 -4.70
N GLU A 15 2.29 -6.69 -4.94
CA GLU A 15 1.39 -7.81 -5.20
C GLU A 15 1.74 -8.60 -6.48
N VAL A 16 2.52 -8.02 -7.39
CA VAL A 16 2.96 -8.71 -8.62
C VAL A 16 3.88 -9.91 -8.32
N TYR A 17 4.58 -9.90 -7.20
CA TYR A 17 5.45 -11.01 -6.77
C TYR A 17 4.65 -12.18 -6.16
N GLY A 18 3.36 -11.98 -5.83
CA GLY A 18 2.52 -12.96 -5.16
C GLY A 18 2.87 -13.14 -3.68
N ASP A 19 2.54 -14.30 -3.13
CA ASP A 19 2.71 -14.61 -1.70
C ASP A 19 4.19 -14.91 -1.36
N VAL A 20 4.78 -14.08 -0.50
CA VAL A 20 6.20 -14.15 -0.09
C VAL A 20 6.29 -14.60 1.35
N LEU A 21 6.12 -15.89 1.61
CA LEU A 21 6.08 -16.45 2.97
C LEU A 21 7.40 -16.30 3.74
N LYS A 22 8.54 -16.37 3.03
CA LYS A 22 9.90 -16.21 3.61
C LYS A 22 10.71 -15.23 2.78
N GLY A 23 11.61 -14.50 3.42
CA GLY A 23 12.49 -13.55 2.74
C GLY A 23 11.75 -12.30 2.25
N ARG A 24 12.24 -11.72 1.15
CA ARG A 24 11.72 -10.51 0.50
C ARG A 24 11.99 -10.59 -0.99
N SER A 25 11.02 -10.21 -1.81
CA SER A 25 11.18 -10.19 -3.27
C SER A 25 12.07 -9.05 -3.71
N LYS A 26 12.97 -9.36 -4.63
CA LYS A 26 13.87 -8.42 -5.29
C LYS A 26 13.32 -8.07 -6.68
N GLU A 27 13.91 -7.06 -7.31
CA GLU A 27 13.47 -6.59 -8.62
C GLU A 27 13.69 -7.61 -9.75
N GLU A 28 14.62 -8.55 -9.56
CA GLU A 28 14.91 -9.65 -10.48
C GLU A 28 14.05 -10.90 -10.28
N ASP A 29 13.24 -10.97 -9.20
CA ASP A 29 12.42 -12.14 -8.91
C ASP A 29 11.24 -12.24 -9.89
N SER A 30 10.88 -13.46 -10.25
CA SER A 30 9.75 -13.73 -11.14
C SER A 30 8.43 -13.29 -10.52
N TYR A 31 7.57 -12.67 -11.31
CA TYR A 31 6.20 -12.34 -10.93
C TYR A 31 5.33 -13.60 -10.80
N LYS A 32 4.53 -13.67 -9.74
CA LYS A 32 3.59 -14.77 -9.44
C LYS A 32 2.26 -14.21 -8.93
N PRO A 33 1.57 -13.35 -9.71
CA PRO A 33 0.37 -12.67 -9.26
C PRO A 33 -0.74 -13.68 -8.94
N SER A 34 -1.41 -13.52 -7.80
CA SER A 34 -2.46 -14.42 -7.30
C SER A 34 -3.88 -13.89 -7.47
N SER A 35 -4.03 -12.65 -7.91
CA SER A 35 -5.34 -12.02 -8.11
C SER A 35 -5.46 -11.38 -9.49
N PRO A 36 -6.69 -11.17 -10.02
CA PRO A 36 -6.88 -10.44 -11.28
C PRO A 36 -6.26 -9.04 -11.25
N TYR A 37 -6.30 -8.36 -10.09
CA TYR A 37 -5.64 -7.06 -9.92
C TYR A 37 -4.12 -7.18 -10.08
N SER A 38 -3.47 -8.05 -9.31
CA SER A 38 -2.01 -8.21 -9.38
C SER A 38 -1.56 -8.73 -10.75
N ALA A 39 -2.35 -9.58 -11.42
CA ALA A 39 -2.10 -10.03 -12.79
C ALA A 39 -2.18 -8.87 -13.79
N SER A 40 -3.17 -7.98 -13.69
CA SER A 40 -3.26 -6.80 -14.56
C SER A 40 -2.09 -5.84 -14.37
N LYS A 41 -1.62 -5.66 -13.13
CA LYS A 41 -0.43 -4.85 -12.81
C LYS A 41 0.85 -5.48 -13.35
N ALA A 42 1.04 -6.79 -13.18
CA ALA A 42 2.16 -7.52 -13.75
C ALA A 42 2.20 -7.41 -15.29
N SER A 43 1.05 -7.54 -15.94
CA SER A 43 0.93 -7.35 -17.40
C SER A 43 1.32 -5.92 -17.82
N SER A 44 0.90 -4.92 -17.05
CA SER A 44 1.28 -3.51 -17.29
C SER A 44 2.80 -3.30 -17.17
N ASP A 45 3.43 -3.91 -16.16
CA ASP A 45 4.88 -3.83 -15.96
C ASP A 45 5.64 -4.44 -17.15
N HIS A 46 5.19 -5.62 -17.61
CA HIS A 46 5.77 -6.27 -18.78
C HIS A 46 5.57 -5.46 -20.07
N LEU A 47 4.41 -4.82 -20.25
CA LEU A 47 4.17 -3.93 -21.37
C LEU A 47 5.14 -2.76 -21.36
N VAL A 48 5.27 -2.05 -20.23
CA VAL A 48 6.22 -0.93 -20.11
C VAL A 48 7.64 -1.39 -20.41
N TYR A 49 8.06 -2.53 -19.85
CA TYR A 49 9.39 -3.08 -20.10
C TYR A 49 9.61 -3.44 -21.58
N SER A 50 8.62 -4.04 -22.24
CA SER A 50 8.71 -4.40 -23.66
C SER A 50 8.85 -3.16 -24.56
N TYR A 51 8.14 -2.08 -24.25
CA TYR A 51 8.26 -0.80 -24.94
C TYR A 51 9.63 -0.14 -24.73
N VAL A 52 10.19 -0.23 -23.53
CA VAL A 52 11.58 0.20 -23.28
C VAL A 52 12.56 -0.57 -24.17
N ARG A 53 12.43 -1.91 -24.18
CA ARG A 53 13.33 -2.81 -24.96
C ARG A 53 13.22 -2.61 -26.46
N THR A 54 12.01 -2.46 -26.97
CA THR A 54 11.75 -2.42 -28.42
C THR A 54 11.92 -1.04 -29.02
N TYR A 55 11.49 -0.01 -28.29
CA TYR A 55 11.38 1.35 -28.83
C TYR A 55 12.23 2.39 -28.08
N ASN A 56 13.02 1.95 -27.09
CA ASN A 56 13.83 2.83 -26.24
C ASN A 56 13.03 3.93 -25.54
N ILE A 57 11.77 3.64 -25.17
CA ILE A 57 10.95 4.59 -24.41
C ILE A 57 11.62 4.86 -23.06
N PRO A 58 11.79 6.14 -22.64
CA PRO A 58 12.44 6.49 -21.39
C PRO A 58 11.51 6.24 -20.20
N ALA A 59 11.41 4.99 -19.76
CA ALA A 59 10.55 4.59 -18.66
C ALA A 59 11.32 3.91 -17.53
N ILE A 60 10.76 3.99 -16.31
CA ILE A 60 11.19 3.29 -15.10
C ILE A 60 9.96 2.68 -14.44
N VAL A 61 10.06 1.44 -13.95
CA VAL A 61 9.00 0.77 -13.20
C VAL A 61 9.31 0.82 -11.70
N THR A 62 8.30 1.09 -10.87
CA THR A 62 8.43 1.05 -9.42
C THR A 62 7.38 0.13 -8.82
N ASN A 63 7.80 -0.84 -7.98
CA ASN A 63 6.91 -1.72 -7.23
C ASN A 63 6.89 -1.25 -5.77
N CYS A 64 5.73 -0.78 -5.28
CA CYS A 64 5.65 -0.23 -3.93
C CYS A 64 4.91 -1.15 -2.97
N SER A 65 5.32 -1.13 -1.69
CA SER A 65 4.59 -1.74 -0.60
C SER A 65 3.30 -0.98 -0.26
N ASN A 66 2.49 -1.50 0.67
CA ASN A 66 1.20 -0.89 1.01
C ASN A 66 1.36 0.53 1.55
N ASN A 67 0.87 1.49 0.80
CA ASN A 67 0.86 2.89 1.21
C ASN A 67 -0.20 3.15 2.28
N TYR A 68 0.09 4.06 3.21
CA TYR A 68 -0.88 4.61 4.14
C TYR A 68 -0.56 6.08 4.42
N GLY A 69 -1.59 6.85 4.77
CA GLY A 69 -1.40 8.28 5.05
C GLY A 69 -2.68 9.09 4.89
N PRO A 70 -2.58 10.41 5.03
CA PRO A 70 -3.68 11.34 4.74
C PRO A 70 -4.26 11.15 3.35
N ARG A 71 -5.57 11.39 3.19
CA ARG A 71 -6.32 11.38 1.91
C ARG A 71 -6.42 10.02 1.22
N GLN A 72 -5.96 8.92 1.83
CA GLN A 72 -6.16 7.58 1.28
C GLN A 72 -7.67 7.27 1.22
N HIS A 73 -8.11 6.60 0.13
CA HIS A 73 -9.52 6.25 -0.03
C HIS A 73 -10.01 5.33 1.11
N PRO A 74 -11.18 5.60 1.72
CA PRO A 74 -11.68 4.91 2.90
C PRO A 74 -12.08 3.44 2.72
N GLU A 75 -12.03 2.89 1.52
CA GLU A 75 -12.14 1.45 1.32
C GLU A 75 -10.92 0.69 1.86
N LYS A 76 -9.76 1.36 1.95
CA LYS A 76 -8.52 0.76 2.43
C LYS A 76 -8.52 0.59 3.95
N LEU A 77 -7.72 -0.36 4.45
CA LEU A 77 -7.77 -0.82 5.84
C LEU A 77 -7.67 0.32 6.86
N ILE A 78 -6.59 1.09 6.85
CA ILE A 78 -6.32 2.12 7.88
C ILE A 78 -7.40 3.21 7.88
N PRO A 79 -7.72 3.89 6.76
CA PRO A 79 -8.75 4.93 6.80
C PRO A 79 -10.15 4.39 7.10
N LYS A 80 -10.49 3.15 6.72
CA LYS A 80 -11.75 2.51 7.08
C LYS A 80 -11.84 2.28 8.59
N LEU A 81 -10.77 1.80 9.21
CA LEU A 81 -10.71 1.62 10.65
C LEU A 81 -10.82 2.95 11.39
N ILE A 82 -10.15 4.00 10.92
CA ILE A 82 -10.27 5.35 11.49
C ILE A 82 -11.73 5.84 11.39
N PHE A 83 -12.35 5.70 10.23
CA PHE A 83 -13.77 6.05 10.06
C PHE A 83 -14.67 5.32 11.07
N ASN A 84 -14.45 4.02 11.26
CA ASN A 84 -15.23 3.23 12.20
C ASN A 84 -15.00 3.66 13.65
N ILE A 85 -13.75 3.97 14.04
CA ILE A 85 -13.42 4.50 15.37
C ILE A 85 -14.17 5.82 15.63
N LEU A 86 -14.08 6.76 14.69
CA LEU A 86 -14.72 8.08 14.81
C LEU A 86 -16.24 8.02 14.84
N ASN A 87 -16.85 6.96 14.27
CA ASN A 87 -18.29 6.76 14.23
C ASN A 87 -18.78 5.69 15.24
N ASN A 88 -17.99 5.34 16.26
CA ASN A 88 -18.33 4.33 17.27
C ASN A 88 -18.84 3.01 16.66
N LYS A 89 -18.09 2.44 15.71
CA LYS A 89 -18.42 1.19 14.99
C LYS A 89 -17.37 0.12 15.24
N GLU A 90 -17.76 -1.15 15.03
CA GLU A 90 -16.84 -2.29 15.08
C GLU A 90 -15.75 -2.18 14.00
N LEU A 91 -14.58 -2.77 14.31
CA LEU A 91 -13.40 -2.79 13.44
C LEU A 91 -13.34 -4.16 12.74
N PRO A 92 -13.84 -4.27 11.49
CA PRO A 92 -13.88 -5.54 10.78
C PRO A 92 -12.49 -5.97 10.32
N ILE A 93 -12.08 -7.18 10.69
CA ILE A 93 -10.82 -7.79 10.29
C ILE A 93 -11.10 -9.12 9.61
N TYR A 94 -10.57 -9.30 8.40
CA TYR A 94 -10.73 -10.52 7.62
C TYR A 94 -10.01 -11.72 8.26
N GLY A 95 -10.65 -12.88 8.26
CA GLY A 95 -10.12 -14.11 8.80
C GLY A 95 -9.67 -13.93 10.26
N LYS A 96 -8.45 -14.35 10.59
CA LYS A 96 -7.81 -14.18 11.90
C LYS A 96 -6.91 -12.93 11.98
N GLY A 97 -6.88 -12.10 10.94
CA GLY A 97 -6.04 -10.90 10.86
C GLY A 97 -4.54 -11.17 10.75
N LYS A 98 -4.13 -12.38 10.36
CA LYS A 98 -2.72 -12.79 10.26
C LYS A 98 -2.05 -12.42 8.93
N ASN A 99 -2.82 -11.95 7.95
CA ASN A 99 -2.26 -11.49 6.68
C ASN A 99 -1.31 -10.32 6.95
N SER A 100 -0.06 -10.47 6.52
CA SER A 100 1.01 -9.52 6.76
C SER A 100 1.27 -8.65 5.53
N ARG A 101 1.44 -7.37 5.76
CA ARG A 101 1.74 -6.36 4.72
C ARG A 101 2.92 -5.54 5.16
N GLU A 102 3.71 -5.12 4.20
CA GLU A 102 4.73 -4.09 4.42
C GLU A 102 4.10 -2.72 4.23
N TRP A 103 4.32 -1.81 5.17
CA TRP A 103 3.65 -0.51 5.23
C TRP A 103 4.62 0.65 5.02
N ILE A 104 4.34 1.51 4.05
CA ILE A 104 5.11 2.73 3.80
C ILE A 104 4.23 3.98 3.93
N PHE A 105 4.74 5.01 4.62
CA PHE A 105 4.04 6.29 4.71
C PHE A 105 4.06 7.00 3.35
N VAL A 106 2.94 7.59 2.97
CA VAL A 106 2.73 8.12 1.61
C VAL A 106 3.75 9.20 1.22
N ASP A 107 4.16 10.05 2.15
CA ASP A 107 5.15 11.10 1.85
C ASP A 107 6.52 10.48 1.54
N ASP A 108 6.92 9.42 2.27
CA ASP A 108 8.16 8.69 1.97
C ASP A 108 8.10 8.06 0.57
N HIS A 109 6.94 7.49 0.19
CA HIS A 109 6.77 6.96 -1.17
C HIS A 109 6.84 8.06 -2.24
N CYS A 110 6.21 9.21 -2.01
CA CYS A 110 6.30 10.36 -2.93
C CYS A 110 7.75 10.85 -3.06
N GLU A 111 8.50 10.95 -1.95
CA GLU A 111 9.92 11.29 -2.00
C GLU A 111 10.74 10.28 -2.81
N ALA A 112 10.44 8.97 -2.68
CA ALA A 112 11.07 7.93 -3.48
C ALA A 112 10.80 8.12 -4.98
N LEU A 113 9.55 8.36 -5.36
CA LEU A 113 9.16 8.59 -6.76
C LEU A 113 9.87 9.82 -7.36
N ILE A 114 9.94 10.92 -6.59
CA ILE A 114 10.69 12.12 -7.00
C ILE A 114 12.19 11.79 -7.17
N LYS A 115 12.76 10.99 -6.26
CA LYS A 115 14.15 10.56 -6.36
C LYS A 115 14.38 9.67 -7.59
N VAL A 116 13.51 8.69 -7.83
CA VAL A 116 13.54 7.83 -9.04
C VAL A 116 13.41 8.66 -10.30
N SER A 117 12.49 9.62 -10.33
CA SER A 117 12.31 10.48 -11.52
C SER A 117 13.54 11.32 -11.85
N LYS A 118 14.31 11.76 -10.84
CA LYS A 118 15.50 12.60 -11.02
C LYS A 118 16.74 11.81 -11.42
N VAL A 119 17.01 10.70 -10.72
CA VAL A 119 18.29 9.99 -10.82
C VAL A 119 18.15 8.48 -11.04
N GLY A 120 16.96 7.97 -11.24
CA GLY A 120 16.72 6.57 -11.59
C GLY A 120 17.23 6.28 -13.01
N LYS A 121 17.79 5.07 -13.20
CA LYS A 121 18.27 4.61 -14.49
C LYS A 121 17.08 4.13 -15.33
N LEU A 122 17.00 4.59 -16.57
CA LEU A 122 15.97 4.19 -17.53
C LEU A 122 16.01 2.68 -17.79
N GLY A 123 14.85 2.06 -17.95
CA GLY A 123 14.70 0.62 -18.17
C GLY A 123 14.81 -0.23 -16.89
N GLU A 124 15.07 0.38 -15.74
CA GLU A 124 15.23 -0.34 -14.47
C GLU A 124 13.92 -0.43 -13.68
N PHE A 125 13.89 -1.43 -12.80
CA PHE A 125 12.84 -1.62 -11.79
C PHE A 125 13.38 -1.21 -10.42
N TYR A 126 12.55 -0.60 -9.58
CA TYR A 126 12.89 -0.23 -8.21
C TYR A 126 11.79 -0.65 -7.24
N ASN A 127 12.11 -1.49 -6.29
CA ASN A 127 11.25 -1.81 -5.15
C ASN A 127 11.29 -0.67 -4.13
N ILE A 128 10.12 -0.14 -3.74
CA ILE A 128 9.98 0.96 -2.80
C ILE A 128 9.20 0.48 -1.58
N GLY A 129 9.90 0.16 -0.51
CA GLY A 129 9.32 -0.34 0.73
C GLY A 129 10.03 0.21 1.97
N SER A 130 9.44 -0.06 3.12
CA SER A 130 9.94 0.41 4.42
C SER A 130 10.74 -0.65 5.17
N ASN A 131 10.71 -1.90 4.71
CA ASN A 131 11.15 -3.10 5.45
C ASN A 131 10.37 -3.35 6.77
N TYR A 132 9.19 -2.75 6.93
CA TYR A 132 8.38 -2.88 8.13
C TYR A 132 7.09 -3.62 7.86
N ASN A 133 7.09 -4.92 8.15
CA ASN A 133 5.92 -5.80 8.00
C ASN A 133 5.11 -5.86 9.29
N LEU A 134 3.80 -5.77 9.16
CA LEU A 134 2.83 -5.98 10.22
C LEU A 134 1.67 -6.84 9.72
N ASP A 135 1.17 -7.72 10.56
CA ASP A 135 -0.12 -8.35 10.34
C ASP A 135 -1.27 -7.35 10.60
N ASN A 136 -2.43 -7.64 10.02
CA ASN A 136 -3.58 -6.74 10.13
C ASN A 136 -4.01 -6.53 11.58
N ILE A 137 -3.89 -7.55 12.45
CA ILE A 137 -4.26 -7.42 13.86
C ILE A 137 -3.32 -6.48 14.63
N ALA A 138 -2.01 -6.50 14.31
CA ALA A 138 -1.04 -5.57 14.89
C ALA A 138 -1.31 -4.13 14.44
N VAL A 139 -1.66 -3.92 13.16
CA VAL A 139 -2.07 -2.60 12.65
C VAL A 139 -3.25 -2.06 13.42
N VAL A 140 -4.30 -2.86 13.62
CA VAL A 140 -5.50 -2.46 14.39
C VAL A 140 -5.17 -2.13 15.83
N LYS A 141 -4.37 -2.95 16.51
CA LYS A 141 -3.96 -2.70 17.89
C LYS A 141 -3.20 -1.39 18.04
N LYS A 142 -2.25 -1.12 17.13
CA LYS A 142 -1.51 0.15 17.10
C LYS A 142 -2.42 1.35 16.82
N LEU A 143 -3.37 1.20 15.89
CA LEU A 143 -4.32 2.27 15.59
C LEU A 143 -5.25 2.56 16.78
N LEU A 144 -5.72 1.53 17.47
CA LEU A 144 -6.51 1.71 18.71
C LEU A 144 -5.72 2.41 19.81
N GLN A 145 -4.43 2.10 19.95
CA GLN A 145 -3.55 2.82 20.88
C GLN A 145 -3.45 4.30 20.54
N VAL A 146 -3.20 4.64 19.27
CA VAL A 146 -3.17 6.02 18.78
C VAL A 146 -4.50 6.73 19.04
N ALA A 147 -5.62 6.08 18.72
CA ALA A 147 -6.94 6.65 18.92
C ALA A 147 -7.25 6.95 20.39
N LYS A 148 -6.96 5.99 21.30
CA LYS A 148 -7.17 6.16 22.75
C LYS A 148 -6.37 7.31 23.36
N ASN A 149 -5.19 7.60 22.82
CA ASN A 149 -4.37 8.74 23.25
C ASN A 149 -4.91 10.10 22.77
N LYS A 150 -5.82 10.11 21.79
CA LYS A 150 -6.32 11.33 21.16
C LYS A 150 -7.79 11.62 21.48
N ILE A 151 -8.60 10.57 21.65
CA ILE A 151 -10.04 10.66 21.87
C ILE A 151 -10.53 9.59 22.85
N LYS A 152 -11.65 9.87 23.52
CA LYS A 152 -12.42 8.85 24.23
C LYS A 152 -13.13 7.96 23.21
N THR A 153 -12.70 6.72 23.06
CA THR A 153 -13.32 5.77 22.13
C THR A 153 -14.67 5.28 22.68
N GLY A 154 -15.66 5.13 21.79
CA GLY A 154 -16.96 4.61 22.17
C GLY A 154 -16.93 3.10 22.46
N ASN A 155 -17.96 2.60 23.16
CA ASN A 155 -18.07 1.21 23.62
C ASN A 155 -18.23 0.16 22.51
N LYS A 156 -18.67 0.58 21.30
CA LYS A 156 -18.79 -0.30 20.13
C LYS A 156 -17.47 -0.47 19.35
N VAL A 157 -16.43 0.31 19.71
CA VAL A 157 -15.11 0.22 19.05
C VAL A 157 -14.36 -0.99 19.56
N LYS A 158 -14.60 -2.13 18.93
CA LYS A 158 -13.95 -3.41 19.22
C LYS A 158 -13.63 -4.17 17.94
N ILE A 159 -12.64 -5.04 17.97
CA ILE A 159 -12.27 -5.88 16.83
C ILE A 159 -13.38 -6.90 16.58
N ALA A 160 -13.84 -6.97 15.32
CA ALA A 160 -14.81 -7.96 14.86
C ALA A 160 -14.18 -8.78 13.72
N PHE A 161 -13.96 -10.06 13.95
CA PHE A 161 -13.48 -10.94 12.89
C PHE A 161 -14.60 -11.26 11.91
N VAL A 162 -14.30 -11.16 10.61
CA VAL A 162 -15.26 -11.42 9.53
C VAL A 162 -14.71 -12.45 8.57
N LYS A 163 -15.58 -13.10 7.76
CA LYS A 163 -15.17 -14.08 6.75
C LYS A 163 -14.09 -13.50 5.84
N ASP A 164 -13.04 -14.28 5.60
CA ASP A 164 -11.95 -13.87 4.72
C ASP A 164 -12.38 -13.80 3.26
N ARG A 165 -11.64 -13.05 2.46
CA ARG A 165 -11.89 -12.93 1.02
C ARG A 165 -11.17 -14.05 0.25
N PRO A 166 -11.71 -14.52 -0.88
CA PRO A 166 -11.02 -15.47 -1.75
C PRO A 166 -9.67 -14.90 -2.25
N GLY A 167 -8.68 -15.77 -2.40
CA GLY A 167 -7.36 -15.37 -2.96
C GLY A 167 -6.60 -14.33 -2.12
N HIS A 168 -6.80 -14.34 -0.81
CA HIS A 168 -6.16 -13.37 0.08
C HIS A 168 -4.76 -13.85 0.47
N ASP A 169 -3.74 -13.36 -0.21
CA ASP A 169 -2.34 -13.68 0.07
C ASP A 169 -1.96 -13.42 1.53
N MET A 170 -1.13 -14.29 2.07
CA MET A 170 -0.72 -14.24 3.47
C MET A 170 0.29 -13.15 3.74
N ARG A 171 1.26 -12.95 2.83
CA ARG A 171 2.33 -11.99 3.11
C ARG A 171 2.90 -11.35 1.84
N TYR A 172 3.03 -10.02 1.86
CA TYR A 172 3.84 -9.29 0.89
C TYR A 172 5.04 -8.67 1.58
N ALA A 173 6.22 -8.79 0.96
CA ALA A 173 7.45 -8.18 1.44
C ALA A 173 8.44 -8.01 0.29
N ILE A 174 8.98 -6.81 0.12
CA ILE A 174 9.92 -6.47 -0.95
C ILE A 174 11.27 -6.03 -0.38
N ASP A 175 12.35 -6.31 -1.11
CA ASP A 175 13.69 -5.85 -0.77
C ASP A 175 13.95 -4.50 -1.45
N SER A 176 14.14 -3.47 -0.64
CA SER A 176 14.41 -2.08 -1.10
C SER A 176 15.90 -1.73 -1.07
N LYS A 177 16.81 -2.72 -1.06
CA LYS A 177 18.26 -2.47 -1.03
C LYS A 177 18.74 -1.75 -2.29
N LYS A 178 18.17 -2.04 -3.45
CA LYS A 178 18.56 -1.43 -4.72
C LYS A 178 18.36 0.09 -4.69
N ILE A 179 17.17 0.57 -4.37
CA ILE A 179 16.90 2.01 -4.30
C ILE A 179 17.75 2.67 -3.21
N LYS A 180 17.93 2.02 -2.05
CA LYS A 180 18.80 2.51 -0.97
C LYS A 180 20.25 2.67 -1.42
N ASN A 181 20.81 1.66 -2.07
CA ASN A 181 22.22 1.65 -2.44
C ASN A 181 22.52 2.49 -3.68
N LYS A 182 21.68 2.40 -4.71
CA LYS A 182 21.87 3.10 -5.98
C LYS A 182 21.42 4.56 -5.95
N LEU A 183 20.28 4.84 -5.32
CA LEU A 183 19.70 6.18 -5.31
C LEU A 183 19.86 6.90 -3.97
N LYS A 184 20.47 6.26 -2.96
CA LYS A 184 20.66 6.82 -1.59
C LYS A 184 19.36 7.31 -0.96
N TRP A 185 18.24 6.59 -1.23
CA TRP A 185 16.95 6.85 -0.61
C TRP A 185 16.61 5.78 0.42
N LYS A 186 15.98 6.20 1.51
CA LYS A 186 15.37 5.32 2.53
C LYS A 186 14.15 6.02 3.14
N PRO A 187 13.12 5.26 3.58
CA PRO A 187 11.99 5.85 4.30
C PRO A 187 12.46 6.48 5.61
N LYS A 188 11.84 7.58 6.00
CA LYS A 188 12.18 8.38 7.19
C LYS A 188 11.12 8.27 8.28
N THR A 189 9.88 7.95 7.89
CA THR A 189 8.74 7.96 8.80
C THR A 189 8.57 6.61 9.47
N ASN A 190 8.71 6.57 10.78
CA ASN A 190 8.34 5.39 11.58
C ASN A 190 6.83 5.14 11.47
N PHE A 191 6.44 3.85 11.45
CA PHE A 191 5.03 3.45 11.25
C PHE A 191 4.09 4.08 12.28
N LEU A 192 4.43 4.10 13.55
CA LEU A 192 3.57 4.66 14.60
C LEU A 192 3.39 6.16 14.42
N LYS A 193 4.47 6.89 14.16
CA LYS A 193 4.43 8.33 13.87
C LYS A 193 3.62 8.66 12.61
N GLY A 194 3.75 7.86 11.55
CA GLY A 194 2.94 8.00 10.35
C GLY A 194 1.45 7.72 10.62
N LEU A 195 1.17 6.72 11.49
CA LEU A 195 -0.19 6.36 11.89
C LEU A 195 -0.85 7.47 12.71
N GLU A 196 -0.11 8.12 13.61
CA GLU A 196 -0.55 9.29 14.36
C GLU A 196 -0.92 10.46 13.44
N LYS A 197 -0.03 10.82 12.50
CA LYS A 197 -0.30 11.85 11.48
C LYS A 197 -1.53 11.51 10.64
N THR A 198 -1.67 10.23 10.27
CA THR A 198 -2.83 9.75 9.49
C THR A 198 -4.11 9.91 10.29
N PHE A 199 -4.14 9.45 11.54
CA PHE A 199 -5.30 9.56 12.42
C PHE A 199 -5.69 11.02 12.64
N GLU A 200 -4.73 11.90 12.98
CA GLU A 200 -4.95 13.33 13.17
C GLU A 200 -5.55 13.99 11.93
N TRP A 201 -5.05 13.64 10.76
CA TRP A 201 -5.60 14.20 9.53
C TRP A 201 -7.08 13.85 9.34
N TYR A 202 -7.47 12.58 9.50
CA TYR A 202 -8.88 12.17 9.37
C TYR A 202 -9.74 12.71 10.49
N PHE A 203 -9.23 12.82 11.69
CA PHE A 203 -9.92 13.43 12.82
C PHE A 203 -10.25 14.90 12.57
N ASN A 204 -9.30 15.66 12.05
CA ASN A 204 -9.47 17.09 11.74
C ASN A 204 -10.23 17.34 10.42
N ASN A 205 -10.34 16.34 9.54
CA ASN A 205 -10.95 16.46 8.20
C ASN A 205 -12.13 15.51 8.00
N GLN A 206 -13.03 15.38 8.98
CA GLN A 206 -14.16 14.44 8.90
C GLN A 206 -15.09 14.71 7.70
N LYS A 207 -15.17 15.95 7.22
CA LYS A 207 -15.87 16.33 5.98
C LYS A 207 -15.33 15.60 4.73
N TYR A 208 -14.12 15.08 4.78
CA TYR A 208 -13.58 14.24 3.70
C TYR A 208 -14.44 13.00 3.45
N TYR A 209 -14.90 12.34 4.53
CA TYR A 209 -15.77 11.17 4.41
C TYR A 209 -17.17 11.51 3.88
N SER A 210 -17.71 12.72 4.16
CA SER A 210 -19.05 13.11 3.69
C SER A 210 -19.12 13.37 2.19
N LYS A 211 -17.98 13.64 1.55
CA LYS A 211 -17.86 13.81 0.09
C LYS A 211 -17.80 12.48 -0.67
N LEU A 212 -17.66 11.37 0.02
CA LEU A 212 -17.53 10.04 -0.57
C LEU A 212 -18.86 9.29 -0.49
N ASN A 213 -19.10 8.41 -1.46
CA ASN A 213 -20.27 7.57 -1.43
C ASN A 213 -20.23 6.64 -0.21
N LYS A 214 -21.24 6.68 0.64
CA LYS A 214 -21.33 5.83 1.85
C LYS A 214 -21.20 4.35 1.52
N LYS A 215 -21.68 3.90 0.34
CA LYS A 215 -21.52 2.50 -0.10
C LYS A 215 -20.05 2.11 -0.25
N ASP A 216 -19.19 3.00 -0.73
CA ASP A 216 -17.76 2.71 -0.93
C ASP A 216 -17.01 2.61 0.39
N ILE A 217 -17.42 3.37 1.41
CA ILE A 217 -16.84 3.31 2.76
C ILE A 217 -17.26 2.04 3.50
N THR A 218 -18.52 1.60 3.32
CA THR A 218 -19.10 0.49 4.10
C THR A 218 -18.97 -0.86 3.41
N LYS A 219 -18.85 -0.89 2.08
CA LYS A 219 -18.80 -2.12 1.29
C LYS A 219 -17.58 -2.95 1.63
N ARG A 220 -17.79 -4.25 1.81
CA ARG A 220 -16.72 -5.23 1.90
C ARG A 220 -16.29 -5.61 0.48
N ILE A 221 -15.00 -5.43 0.16
CA ILE A 221 -14.43 -5.82 -1.13
C ILE A 221 -14.31 -7.35 -1.18
N GLY A 222 -14.65 -7.97 -2.31
CA GLY A 222 -14.42 -9.40 -2.52
C GLY A 222 -15.49 -10.34 -1.96
N ILE A 223 -16.62 -9.83 -1.49
CA ILE A 223 -17.76 -10.64 -1.02
C ILE A 223 -18.96 -10.44 -1.95
N LYS A 224 -18.80 -10.55 -3.25
CA LYS A 224 -19.91 -10.98 -4.10
C LYS A 224 -19.74 -12.50 -4.32
N ILE A 225 -20.60 -13.26 -3.68
CA ILE A 225 -20.90 -14.62 -4.09
C ILE A 225 -21.68 -14.47 -5.39
N TRP A 226 -21.16 -15.04 -6.46
CA TRP A 226 -21.91 -15.28 -7.71
C TRP A 226 -23.04 -16.24 -7.42
#